data_3d6be042c0874c0525b06177837071f1
#
_entry.id   3d6be042c0874c0525b06177837071f1
#
_cell.length_a   1.000
_cell.length_b   1.000
_cell.length_c   1.000
_cell.angle_alpha   90.00
_cell.angle_beta   90.00
_cell.angle_gamma   90.00
#
_symmetry.space_group_name_H-M   'P 1'
#
loop_
_entity.id
_entity.type
_entity.pdbx_description
1 polymer ?
#
loop_
_entity_poly.entity_id
_entity_poly.type
_entity_poly.pdbx_seq_one_letter_code
_entity_poly.pdbx_strand_id
1 'polypeptide(L)'
;ARCPAVDPETTVPVVGASGAVAGVLGAYLVFFPRAMVNVVFPVFIFIFIPIPVPAVVMIWLWFLQNLFAGILSITSEAAVGGGVAFFAHIGGFLFGALTVLFFLRNAGRSRPAPRWRYYR
;
A
#
# COMPACT_ATOMS: atom_id res chain seq x y z
N ALA A 1 12.78 -35.21 -4.69
CA ALA A 1 11.85 -34.49 -3.79
C ALA A 1 11.56 -33.12 -4.37
N ARG A 2 10.43 -32.95 -5.03
CA ARG A 2 9.96 -31.63 -5.47
C ARG A 2 9.39 -30.92 -4.25
N CYS A 3 9.95 -29.75 -3.93
CA CYS A 3 9.31 -28.85 -2.99
C CYS A 3 7.88 -28.52 -3.49
N PRO A 4 6.82 -28.79 -2.75
CA PRO A 4 5.46 -28.47 -3.17
C PRO A 4 5.18 -26.96 -3.23
N ALA A 5 6.16 -26.13 -2.94
CA ALA A 5 6.04 -24.66 -2.89
C ALA A 5 6.20 -23.96 -4.25
N VAL A 6 6.48 -24.69 -5.33
CA VAL A 6 6.70 -24.10 -6.65
C VAL A 6 5.78 -24.79 -7.67
N ASP A 7 4.49 -24.69 -7.43
CA ASP A 7 3.52 -24.87 -8.49
C ASP A 7 3.36 -23.53 -9.20
N PRO A 8 3.74 -23.39 -10.48
CA PRO A 8 3.65 -22.13 -11.22
C PRO A 8 2.18 -21.65 -11.39
N GLU A 9 1.23 -22.48 -11.08
CA GLU A 9 -0.20 -22.14 -11.15
C GLU A 9 -0.80 -21.62 -9.84
N THR A 10 -0.05 -21.68 -8.72
CA THR A 10 -0.54 -21.13 -7.45
C THR A 10 -0.27 -19.64 -7.35
N THR A 11 -1.29 -18.84 -7.58
CA THR A 11 -1.29 -17.38 -7.37
C THR A 11 -1.31 -16.97 -5.89
N VAL A 12 -1.46 -17.91 -4.98
CA VAL A 12 -1.61 -17.68 -3.53
C VAL A 12 -0.43 -16.94 -2.88
N PRO A 13 0.86 -17.23 -3.20
CA PRO A 13 1.98 -16.49 -2.61
C PRO A 13 2.03 -15.03 -3.04
N VAL A 14 1.63 -14.73 -4.28
CA VAL A 14 1.64 -13.37 -4.82
C VAL A 14 0.57 -12.51 -4.15
N VAL A 15 -0.59 -13.07 -3.86
CA VAL A 15 -1.68 -12.39 -3.16
C VAL A 15 -1.28 -12.03 -1.73
N GLY A 16 -0.59 -12.93 -1.03
CA GLY A 16 -0.10 -12.66 0.34
C GLY A 16 0.90 -11.52 0.40
N ALA A 17 1.87 -11.50 -0.50
CA ALA A 17 2.87 -10.44 -0.57
C ALA A 17 2.26 -9.07 -0.88
N SER A 18 1.33 -8.98 -1.82
CA SER A 18 0.67 -7.72 -2.18
C SER A 18 -0.24 -7.18 -1.07
N GLY A 19 -0.91 -8.06 -0.32
CA GLY A 19 -1.66 -7.67 0.87
C GLY A 19 -0.78 -7.09 1.98
N ALA A 20 0.42 -7.65 2.17
CA ALA A 20 1.40 -7.12 3.12
C ALA A 20 1.88 -5.72 2.70
N VAL A 21 2.17 -5.50 1.41
CA VAL A 21 2.53 -4.17 0.88
C VAL A 21 1.39 -3.17 1.10
N ALA A 22 0.14 -3.57 0.86
CA ALA A 22 -1.03 -2.75 1.14
C ALA A 22 -1.12 -2.36 2.62
N GLY A 23 -0.81 -3.27 3.54
CA GLY A 23 -0.74 -3.01 4.97
C GLY A 23 0.32 -1.97 5.34
N VAL A 24 1.50 -2.06 4.73
CA VAL A 24 2.56 -1.06 4.91
C VAL A 24 2.13 0.31 4.40
N LEU A 25 1.45 0.39 3.26
CA LEU A 25 0.92 1.65 2.72
C LEU A 25 -0.14 2.26 3.63
N GLY A 26 -1.03 1.45 4.20
CA GLY A 26 -2.01 1.88 5.18
C GLY A 26 -1.37 2.44 6.45
N ALA A 27 -0.36 1.75 6.96
CA ALA A 27 0.43 2.20 8.10
C ALA A 27 1.17 3.51 7.79
N TYR A 28 1.80 3.61 6.63
CA TYR A 28 2.52 4.79 6.17
C TYR A 28 1.62 6.02 6.10
N LEU A 29 0.40 5.87 5.58
CA LEU A 29 -0.57 6.96 5.49
C LEU A 29 -0.93 7.54 6.86
N VAL A 30 -1.03 6.69 7.87
CA VAL A 30 -1.32 7.12 9.24
C VAL A 30 -0.12 7.82 9.88
N PHE A 31 1.10 7.30 9.66
CA PHE A 31 2.32 7.89 10.24
C PHE A 31 2.72 9.20 9.56
N PHE A 32 2.59 9.28 8.25
CA PHE A 32 3.11 10.38 7.44
C PHE A 32 2.05 10.97 6.52
N PRO A 33 0.95 11.53 7.07
CA PRO A 33 -0.16 12.03 6.24
C PRO A 33 0.23 13.24 5.38
N ARG A 34 1.34 13.91 5.68
CA ARG A 34 1.83 15.10 4.95
C ARG A 34 3.09 14.85 4.14
N ALA A 35 3.52 13.60 4.01
CA ALA A 35 4.68 13.27 3.20
C ALA A 35 4.42 13.62 1.73
N MET A 36 5.46 14.12 1.07
CA MET A 36 5.44 14.44 -0.36
C MET A 36 6.26 13.39 -1.10
N VAL A 37 5.71 12.91 -2.20
CA VAL A 37 6.37 11.95 -3.09
C VAL A 37 6.68 12.65 -4.40
N ASN A 38 7.92 12.58 -4.84
CA ASN A 38 8.31 13.11 -6.14
C ASN A 38 7.99 12.06 -7.21
N VAL A 39 6.95 12.34 -7.99
CA VAL A 39 6.60 11.53 -9.14
C VAL A 39 7.37 12.04 -10.35
N VAL A 40 8.15 11.18 -10.95
CA VAL A 40 8.96 11.52 -12.12
C VAL A 40 8.17 11.21 -13.39
N PHE A 41 7.81 12.25 -14.13
CA PHE A 41 7.14 12.11 -15.42
C PHE A 41 8.16 12.19 -16.56
N PRO A 42 8.25 11.17 -17.42
CA PRO A 42 9.01 11.24 -18.66
C PRO A 42 8.24 12.06 -19.67
N VAL A 43 8.69 13.30 -19.93
CA VAL A 43 8.11 14.17 -20.96
C VAL A 43 8.72 13.86 -22.33
N PHE A 44 10.02 13.57 -22.34
CA PHE A 44 10.79 13.04 -23.47
C PHE A 44 11.73 11.93 -22.96
N ILE A 45 12.32 11.16 -23.87
CA ILE A 45 13.19 10.01 -23.54
C ILE A 45 14.30 10.37 -22.53
N PHE A 46 14.74 11.65 -22.48
CA PHE A 46 15.82 12.13 -21.61
C PHE A 46 15.39 13.23 -20.62
N ILE A 47 14.15 13.69 -20.67
CA ILE A 47 13.66 14.77 -19.80
C ILE A 47 12.66 14.20 -18.80
N PHE A 48 13.08 14.16 -17.54
CA PHE A 48 12.26 13.73 -16.41
C PHE A 48 11.95 14.94 -15.54
N ILE A 49 10.67 15.25 -15.37
CA ILE A 49 10.21 16.34 -14.52
C ILE A 49 9.70 15.73 -13.21
N PRO A 50 10.34 16.04 -12.06
CA PRO A 50 9.83 15.63 -10.77
C PRO A 50 8.65 16.55 -10.37
N ILE A 51 7.49 15.95 -10.13
CA ILE A 51 6.31 16.64 -9.63
C ILE A 51 6.07 16.19 -8.20
N PRO A 52 6.10 17.10 -7.21
CA PRO A 52 5.78 16.74 -5.83
C PRO A 52 4.28 16.52 -5.68
N VAL A 53 3.90 15.31 -5.28
CA VAL A 53 2.51 14.92 -5.02
C VAL A 53 2.39 14.45 -3.57
N PRO A 54 1.36 14.88 -2.83
CA PRO A 54 1.12 14.35 -1.50
C PRO A 54 0.97 12.82 -1.51
N ALA A 55 1.65 12.14 -0.60
CA ALA A 55 1.58 10.69 -0.51
C ALA A 55 0.14 10.18 -0.30
N VAL A 56 -0.67 10.94 0.44
CA VAL A 56 -2.10 10.68 0.64
C VAL A 56 -2.83 10.55 -0.70
N VAL A 57 -2.59 11.48 -1.64
CA VAL A 57 -3.23 11.47 -2.96
C VAL A 57 -2.81 10.23 -3.75
N MET A 58 -1.52 9.91 -3.75
CA MET A 58 -0.99 8.74 -4.45
C MET A 58 -1.57 7.43 -3.90
N ILE A 59 -1.63 7.30 -2.58
CA ILE A 59 -2.16 6.10 -1.91
C ILE A 59 -3.67 5.97 -2.17
N TRP A 60 -4.41 7.07 -2.11
CA TRP A 60 -5.84 7.08 -2.42
C TRP A 60 -6.13 6.71 -3.87
N LEU A 61 -5.38 7.25 -4.83
CA LEU A 61 -5.53 6.90 -6.25
C LEU A 61 -5.25 5.40 -6.47
N TRP A 62 -4.18 4.89 -5.85
CA TRP A 62 -3.87 3.46 -5.92
C TRP A 62 -4.99 2.60 -5.30
N PHE A 63 -5.52 2.99 -4.16
CA PHE A 63 -6.60 2.30 -3.48
C PHE A 63 -7.89 2.30 -4.32
N LEU A 64 -8.29 3.46 -4.86
CA LEU A 64 -9.47 3.58 -5.71
C LEU A 64 -9.33 2.77 -7.01
N GLN A 65 -8.15 2.77 -7.61
CA GLN A 65 -7.88 1.95 -8.80
C GLN A 65 -8.06 0.46 -8.49
N ASN A 66 -7.54 -0.02 -7.36
CA ASN A 66 -7.71 -1.40 -6.92
C ASN A 66 -9.18 -1.71 -6.61
N LEU A 67 -9.89 -0.82 -5.93
CA LEU A 67 -11.31 -0.99 -5.64
C LEU A 67 -12.14 -1.10 -6.92
N PHE A 68 -11.90 -0.21 -7.88
CA PHE A 68 -12.59 -0.21 -9.17
C PHE A 68 -12.33 -1.50 -9.97
N ALA A 69 -11.07 -1.91 -10.04
CA ALA A 69 -10.67 -3.17 -10.68
C ALA A 69 -11.28 -4.39 -9.99
N GLY A 70 -11.40 -4.35 -8.65
CA GLY A 70 -12.06 -5.39 -7.86
C GLY A 70 -13.56 -5.51 -8.18
N ILE A 71 -14.25 -4.39 -8.26
CA ILE A 71 -15.68 -4.36 -8.62
C ILE A 71 -15.90 -4.90 -10.04
N LEU A 72 -15.07 -4.46 -10.99
CA LEU A 72 -15.14 -4.97 -12.37
C LEU A 72 -14.89 -6.48 -12.45
N SER A 73 -13.98 -6.99 -11.63
CA SER A 73 -13.66 -8.42 -11.62
C SER A 73 -14.81 -9.29 -11.11
N ILE A 74 -15.67 -8.79 -10.23
CA ILE A 74 -16.85 -9.50 -9.76
C ILE A 74 -17.94 -9.57 -10.85
N THR A 75 -18.02 -8.56 -11.69
CA THR A 75 -19.04 -8.46 -12.74
C THR A 75 -18.67 -9.18 -14.04
N SER A 76 -17.39 -9.54 -14.22
CA SER A 76 -16.92 -10.26 -15.41
C SER A 76 -16.67 -11.73 -15.08
N GLU A 77 -17.27 -12.65 -15.85
CA GLU A 77 -17.10 -14.10 -15.68
C GLU A 77 -15.64 -14.59 -15.84
N ALA A 78 -14.77 -13.77 -16.39
CA ALA A 78 -13.37 -14.09 -16.63
C ALA A 78 -12.45 -13.93 -15.39
N ALA A 79 -12.98 -13.51 -14.25
CA ALA A 79 -12.18 -13.04 -13.14
C ALA A 79 -12.22 -13.93 -11.89
N VAL A 80 -12.24 -15.24 -12.06
CA VAL A 80 -12.35 -16.22 -10.97
C VAL A 80 -11.24 -16.12 -9.90
N GLY A 81 -10.16 -15.39 -10.14
CA GLY A 81 -9.09 -15.18 -9.16
C GLY A 81 -8.83 -13.71 -8.78
N GLY A 82 -9.26 -12.77 -9.63
CA GLY A 82 -8.92 -11.34 -9.46
C GLY A 82 -9.62 -10.65 -8.28
N GLY A 83 -10.88 -10.99 -8.01
CA GLY A 83 -11.67 -10.38 -6.95
C GLY A 83 -11.10 -10.60 -5.55
N VAL A 84 -10.59 -11.80 -5.28
CA VAL A 84 -9.97 -12.14 -3.99
C VAL A 84 -8.72 -11.31 -3.73
N ALA A 85 -7.91 -11.07 -4.75
CA ALA A 85 -6.69 -10.28 -4.64
C ALA A 85 -6.98 -8.82 -4.24
N PHE A 86 -8.00 -8.21 -4.82
CA PHE A 86 -8.39 -6.83 -4.50
C PHE A 86 -8.94 -6.68 -3.08
N PHE A 87 -9.74 -7.64 -2.62
CA PHE A 87 -10.20 -7.67 -1.23
C PHE A 87 -9.06 -7.87 -0.25
N ALA A 88 -8.04 -8.67 -0.61
CA ALA A 88 -6.83 -8.82 0.19
C ALA A 88 -6.05 -7.50 0.30
N HIS A 89 -5.98 -6.69 -0.76
CA HIS A 89 -5.37 -5.36 -0.72
C HIS A 89 -6.13 -4.42 0.21
N ILE A 90 -7.44 -4.38 0.12
CA ILE A 90 -8.29 -3.54 0.98
C ILE A 90 -8.16 -3.98 2.44
N GLY A 91 -8.26 -5.27 2.70
CA GLY A 91 -8.10 -5.84 4.04
C GLY A 91 -6.72 -5.57 4.63
N GLY A 92 -5.66 -5.79 3.85
CA GLY A 92 -4.29 -5.49 4.25
C GLY A 92 -4.09 -4.02 4.58
N PHE A 93 -4.57 -3.12 3.73
CA PHE A 93 -4.49 -1.68 3.92
C PHE A 93 -5.19 -1.23 5.20
N LEU A 94 -6.43 -1.64 5.41
CA LEU A 94 -7.20 -1.32 6.61
C LEU A 94 -6.56 -1.89 7.86
N PHE A 95 -6.08 -3.13 7.80
CA PHE A 95 -5.39 -3.77 8.93
C PHE A 95 -4.13 -3.00 9.33
N GLY A 96 -3.31 -2.60 8.36
CA GLY A 96 -2.11 -1.80 8.62
C GLY A 96 -2.43 -0.43 9.23
N ALA A 97 -3.41 0.27 8.67
CA ALA A 97 -3.85 1.56 9.19
C ALA A 97 -4.41 1.47 10.62
N LEU A 98 -5.28 0.50 10.89
CA LEU A 98 -5.87 0.28 12.21
C LEU A 98 -4.84 -0.15 13.25
N THR A 99 -3.89 -1.00 12.88
CA THR A 99 -2.81 -1.44 13.76
C THR A 99 -1.99 -0.23 14.23
N VAL A 100 -1.59 0.64 13.32
CA VAL A 100 -0.85 1.85 13.66
C VAL A 100 -1.66 2.80 14.52
N LEU A 101 -2.93 3.03 14.20
CA LEU A 101 -3.81 3.86 15.01
C LEU A 101 -3.95 3.33 16.44
N PHE A 102 -4.08 2.01 16.59
CA PHE A 102 -4.14 1.38 17.90
C PHE A 102 -2.84 1.60 18.70
N PHE A 103 -1.68 1.38 18.07
CA PHE A 103 -0.41 1.62 18.72
C PHE A 103 -0.17 3.09 19.07
N LEU A 104 -0.56 4.02 18.20
CA LEU A 104 -0.44 5.46 18.48
C LEU A 104 -1.33 5.91 19.65
N ARG A 105 -2.54 5.38 19.75
CA ARG A 105 -3.41 5.65 20.91
C ARG A 105 -2.81 5.15 22.22
N ASN A 106 -2.21 3.97 22.19
CA ASN A 106 -1.61 3.37 23.39
C ASN A 106 -0.24 3.97 23.73
N ALA A 107 0.55 4.38 22.72
CA ALA A 107 1.85 5.01 22.90
C ALA A 107 1.77 6.49 23.32
N GLY A 108 0.60 7.09 23.31
CA GLY A 108 0.39 8.50 23.68
C GLY A 108 0.76 8.86 25.12
N ARG A 109 1.22 7.90 25.91
CA ARG A 109 1.64 8.10 27.32
C ARG A 109 3.15 8.15 27.54
N SER A 110 3.97 7.91 26.53
CA SER A 110 5.44 7.94 26.67
C SER A 110 6.10 8.29 25.34
N ARG A 111 6.10 9.58 24.98
CA ARG A 111 6.93 10.08 23.90
C ARG A 111 8.24 10.65 24.48
N PRO A 112 9.39 9.97 24.32
CA PRO A 112 10.67 10.65 24.41
C PRO A 112 10.72 11.66 23.24
N ALA A 113 11.14 12.89 23.53
CA ALA A 113 11.33 13.89 22.48
C ALA A 113 12.28 13.35 21.41
N PRO A 114 11.95 13.54 20.11
CA PRO A 114 12.80 13.01 19.05
C PRO A 114 14.19 13.65 19.11
N ARG A 115 15.22 12.81 19.11
CA ARG A 115 16.65 13.17 19.24
C ARG A 115 17.19 14.07 18.10
N TRP A 116 16.46 14.20 16.98
CA TRP A 116 16.89 15.00 15.83
C TRP A 116 16.77 16.53 16.03
N ARG A 117 16.29 16.99 17.19
CA ARG A 117 16.25 18.42 17.50
C ARG A 117 17.65 19.04 17.76
N TYR A 118 18.69 18.22 17.79
CA TYR A 118 20.06 18.66 18.07
C TYR A 118 20.92 18.92 16.84
N TYR A 119 20.39 18.76 15.63
CA TYR A 119 21.11 19.05 14.39
C TYR A 119 20.50 20.30 13.70
N ARG A 120 20.60 21.42 14.38
CA ARG A 120 20.48 22.73 13.75
C ARG A 120 21.77 23.51 13.96
#